data_c5e24bc7faa59264dc5c7eee4c6d5fae
#
_entry.id   c5e24bc7faa59264dc5c7eee4c6d5fae
#
_cell.length_a   1.000
_cell.length_b   1.000
_cell.length_c   1.000
_cell.angle_alpha   90.00
_cell.angle_beta   90.00
_cell.angle_gamma   90.00
#
_symmetry.space_group_name_H-M   'P 1'
#
loop_
_entity.id
_entity.type
_entity.pdbx_description
1 polymer ?
#
loop_
_entity_poly.entity_id
_entity_poly.type
_entity_poly.pdbx_seq_one_letter_code
_entity_poly.pdbx_strand_id
1 'polypeptide(L)'
;MSTPHDLAARREAAIAVVEEAAREALAVFEQRATLAVDAKRPQDFVSSADLAIEALVRRRLAERFPGEAVVGEEEGGEAGPAYWIVDPIDGTSNFLAGSPLWGVSLGYVVDDVPIVGAVAAPVLGELFAAADGLGILRNGQPFTRPAPLADLRLVSMGDSMDDDLDASLVLHGWLRRAGWVVEAFHSTSVSMLFAATGRFDGHIQPVTTMWDIAGGAAICREAGLDVRIRRNADGGYGIWAGTPALHACIG
;
A
#
# COMPACT_ATOMS: atom_id res chain seq x y z
N MET A 1 18.83 -14.31 -6.24
CA MET A 1 17.77 -13.90 -7.17
C MET A 1 16.71 -14.97 -7.18
N SER A 2 15.46 -14.62 -6.83
CA SER A 2 14.34 -15.56 -6.89
C SER A 2 14.09 -15.99 -8.35
N THR A 3 13.77 -17.26 -8.54
CA THR A 3 13.40 -17.75 -9.89
C THR A 3 11.99 -17.27 -10.25
N PRO A 4 11.61 -17.19 -11.56
CA PRO A 4 10.25 -16.84 -11.96
C PRO A 4 9.16 -17.73 -11.32
N HIS A 5 9.46 -19.00 -11.11
CA HIS A 5 8.56 -19.93 -10.40
C HIS A 5 8.36 -19.55 -8.94
N ASP A 6 9.39 -19.05 -8.27
CA ASP A 6 9.29 -18.59 -6.89
C ASP A 6 8.40 -17.33 -6.79
N LEU A 7 8.52 -16.36 -7.70
CA LEU A 7 7.69 -15.16 -7.74
C LEU A 7 6.21 -15.46 -8.01
N ALA A 8 5.92 -16.44 -8.89
CA ALA A 8 4.55 -16.85 -9.14
C ALA A 8 3.91 -17.49 -7.91
N ALA A 9 4.62 -18.39 -7.24
CA ALA A 9 4.17 -19.02 -6.01
C ALA A 9 3.96 -17.99 -4.87
N ARG A 10 4.86 -16.99 -4.79
CA ARG A 10 4.74 -15.91 -3.82
C ARG A 10 3.53 -15.02 -4.10
N ARG A 11 3.27 -14.67 -5.36
CA ARG A 11 2.08 -13.91 -5.74
C ARG A 11 0.79 -14.67 -5.41
N GLU A 12 0.72 -15.96 -5.71
CA GLU A 12 -0.43 -16.81 -5.34
C GLU A 12 -0.63 -16.85 -3.82
N ALA A 13 0.46 -17.01 -3.07
CA ALA A 13 0.40 -17.01 -1.62
C ALA A 13 -0.06 -15.66 -1.07
N ALA A 14 0.47 -14.55 -1.60
CA ALA A 14 0.07 -13.21 -1.20
C ALA A 14 -1.43 -12.96 -1.46
N ILE A 15 -1.95 -13.38 -2.62
CA ILE A 15 -3.39 -13.30 -2.93
C ILE A 15 -4.19 -14.05 -1.88
N ALA A 16 -3.87 -15.31 -1.61
CA ALA A 16 -4.65 -16.13 -0.70
C ALA A 16 -4.62 -15.61 0.75
N VAL A 17 -3.46 -15.10 1.19
CA VAL A 17 -3.29 -14.53 2.54
C VAL A 17 -4.06 -13.22 2.67
N VAL A 18 -3.92 -12.31 1.70
CA VAL A 18 -4.60 -11.00 1.71
C VAL A 18 -6.11 -11.17 1.54
N GLU A 19 -6.57 -12.12 0.74
CA GLU A 19 -8.01 -12.42 0.60
C GLU A 19 -8.63 -12.90 1.91
N GLU A 20 -7.95 -13.79 2.64
CA GLU A 20 -8.40 -14.25 3.96
C GLU A 20 -8.38 -13.10 4.97
N ALA A 21 -7.28 -12.35 5.05
CA ALA A 21 -7.13 -11.20 5.95
C ALA A 21 -8.19 -10.11 5.67
N ALA A 22 -8.40 -9.78 4.41
CA ALA A 22 -9.39 -8.79 3.99
C ALA A 22 -10.83 -9.19 4.34
N ARG A 23 -11.17 -10.48 4.21
CA ARG A 23 -12.49 -10.99 4.61
C ARG A 23 -12.72 -10.89 6.12
N GLU A 24 -11.72 -11.26 6.91
CA GLU A 24 -11.79 -11.13 8.36
C GLU A 24 -11.85 -9.66 8.80
N ALA A 25 -11.02 -8.79 8.20
CA ALA A 25 -11.04 -7.36 8.47
C ALA A 25 -12.39 -6.72 8.11
N LEU A 26 -13.01 -7.12 6.98
CA LEU A 26 -14.32 -6.61 6.57
C LEU A 26 -15.41 -7.02 7.56
N ALA A 27 -15.39 -8.25 8.05
CA ALA A 27 -16.35 -8.72 9.07
C ALA A 27 -16.25 -7.92 10.37
N VAL A 28 -15.03 -7.55 10.77
CA VAL A 28 -14.80 -6.68 11.94
C VAL A 28 -15.22 -5.24 11.64
N PHE A 29 -14.93 -4.71 10.44
CA PHE A 29 -15.37 -3.38 10.00
C PHE A 29 -16.88 -3.18 10.10
N GLU A 30 -17.66 -4.18 9.73
CA GLU A 30 -19.13 -4.15 9.84
C GLU A 30 -19.61 -4.05 11.30
N GLN A 31 -18.79 -4.48 12.26
CA GLN A 31 -19.06 -4.47 13.69
C GLN A 31 -18.20 -3.45 14.47
N ARG A 32 -17.52 -2.54 13.78
CA ARG A 32 -16.51 -1.63 14.33
C ARG A 32 -16.94 -0.78 15.52
N ALA A 33 -18.23 -0.49 15.65
CA ALA A 33 -18.75 0.28 16.79
C ALA A 33 -18.49 -0.37 18.18
N THR A 34 -18.13 -1.65 18.20
CA THR A 34 -17.85 -2.41 19.42
C THR A 34 -16.36 -2.68 19.63
N LEU A 35 -15.48 -2.16 18.78
CA LEU A 35 -14.05 -2.38 18.88
C LEU A 35 -13.41 -1.67 20.07
N ALA A 36 -12.47 -2.37 20.71
CA ALA A 36 -11.52 -1.72 21.59
C ALA A 36 -10.46 -1.01 20.73
N VAL A 37 -10.27 0.26 20.97
CA VAL A 37 -9.34 1.13 20.23
C VAL A 37 -8.38 1.78 21.22
N ASP A 38 -7.09 1.68 20.91
CA ASP A 38 -6.04 2.37 21.65
C ASP A 38 -5.35 3.40 20.72
N ALA A 39 -4.98 4.54 21.28
CA ALA A 39 -4.19 5.54 20.54
C ALA A 39 -2.71 5.31 20.85
N LYS A 40 -1.91 5.00 19.84
CA LYS A 40 -0.43 4.92 19.94
C LYS A 40 0.14 6.32 20.20
N ARG A 41 -0.40 7.32 19.49
CA ARG A 41 -0.13 8.77 19.64
C ARG A 41 -1.29 9.55 19.02
N PRO A 42 -1.36 10.90 19.11
CA PRO A 42 -2.43 11.67 18.46
C PRO A 42 -2.56 11.33 16.98
N GLN A 43 -3.78 10.98 16.56
CA GLN A 43 -4.16 10.54 15.20
C GLN A 43 -3.52 9.22 14.72
N ASP A 44 -2.86 8.47 15.59
CA ASP A 44 -2.30 7.16 15.29
C ASP A 44 -2.98 6.14 16.21
N PHE A 45 -3.79 5.28 15.61
CA PHE A 45 -4.67 4.36 16.32
C PHE A 45 -4.30 2.91 15.99
N VAL A 46 -4.52 2.05 16.95
CA VAL A 46 -4.53 0.60 16.77
C VAL A 46 -5.81 0.04 17.33
N SER A 47 -6.38 -0.92 16.67
CA SER A 47 -7.51 -1.67 17.19
C SER A 47 -7.12 -3.12 17.42
N SER A 48 -7.96 -3.84 18.14
CA SER A 48 -7.80 -5.29 18.27
C SER A 48 -7.89 -6.04 16.92
N ALA A 49 -8.45 -5.37 15.90
CA ALA A 49 -8.49 -5.91 14.55
C ALA A 49 -7.11 -5.93 13.91
N ASP A 50 -6.35 -4.82 13.99
CA ASP A 50 -5.01 -4.72 13.40
C ASP A 50 -4.12 -5.86 13.91
N LEU A 51 -4.06 -6.05 15.23
CA LEU A 51 -3.29 -7.13 15.85
C LEU A 51 -3.76 -8.53 15.41
N ALA A 52 -5.07 -8.75 15.34
CA ALA A 52 -5.62 -10.05 14.96
C ALA A 52 -5.34 -10.38 13.48
N ILE A 53 -5.46 -9.38 12.60
CA ILE A 53 -5.19 -9.53 11.17
C ILE A 53 -3.68 -9.74 10.92
N GLU A 54 -2.81 -8.98 11.60
CA GLU A 54 -1.37 -9.20 11.47
C GLU A 54 -0.97 -10.60 11.93
N ALA A 55 -1.47 -11.06 13.07
CA ALA A 55 -1.22 -12.41 13.58
C ALA A 55 -1.71 -13.51 12.60
N LEU A 56 -2.85 -13.30 11.92
CA LEU A 56 -3.35 -14.19 10.87
C LEU A 56 -2.37 -14.24 9.70
N VAL A 57 -1.94 -13.08 9.17
CA VAL A 57 -1.00 -12.99 8.03
C VAL A 57 0.31 -13.70 8.38
N ARG A 58 0.90 -13.40 9.54
CA ARG A 58 2.15 -14.03 10.02
C ARG A 58 2.03 -15.56 10.07
N ARG A 59 0.94 -16.07 10.64
CA ARG A 59 0.69 -17.52 10.72
C ARG A 59 0.62 -18.15 9.33
N ARG A 60 -0.14 -17.55 8.40
CA ARG A 60 -0.27 -18.07 7.03
C ARG A 60 1.03 -18.03 6.23
N LEU A 61 1.84 -16.99 6.43
CA LEU A 61 3.16 -16.91 5.81
C LEU A 61 4.11 -17.95 6.40
N ALA A 62 4.12 -18.16 7.71
CA ALA A 62 4.95 -19.18 8.36
C ALA A 62 4.60 -20.61 7.91
N GLU A 63 3.31 -20.89 7.65
CA GLU A 63 2.85 -22.18 7.09
C GLU A 63 3.36 -22.41 5.66
N ARG A 64 3.43 -21.36 4.83
CA ARG A 64 3.80 -21.44 3.41
C ARG A 64 5.29 -21.26 3.14
N PHE A 65 5.92 -20.42 3.93
CA PHE A 65 7.34 -20.05 3.80
C PHE A 65 8.04 -20.12 5.16
N PRO A 66 8.25 -21.35 5.70
CA PRO A 66 8.87 -21.53 7.00
C PRO A 66 10.24 -20.90 7.06
N GLY A 67 10.49 -20.07 8.07
CA GLY A 67 11.79 -19.43 8.32
C GLY A 67 12.01 -18.11 7.54
N GLU A 68 11.07 -17.66 6.72
CA GLU A 68 11.16 -16.33 6.13
C GLU A 68 10.75 -15.26 7.14
N ALA A 69 11.48 -14.14 7.10
CA ALA A 69 11.19 -13.00 7.96
C ALA A 69 9.87 -12.32 7.57
N VAL A 70 9.12 -11.90 8.58
CA VAL A 70 7.92 -11.10 8.42
C VAL A 70 8.05 -9.84 9.27
N VAL A 71 7.92 -8.69 8.64
CA VAL A 71 7.87 -7.37 9.29
C VAL A 71 6.42 -6.88 9.22
N GLY A 72 5.90 -6.38 10.31
CA GLY A 72 4.55 -5.81 10.36
C GLY A 72 4.52 -4.48 11.08
N GLU A 73 3.46 -3.74 10.86
CA GLU A 73 3.25 -2.45 11.51
C GLU A 73 3.11 -2.60 13.04
N GLU A 74 2.40 -3.64 13.50
CA GLU A 74 1.98 -3.78 14.89
C GLU A 74 3.00 -4.54 15.75
N GLU A 75 3.47 -5.69 15.27
CA GLU A 75 4.42 -6.54 16.00
C GLU A 75 5.88 -6.30 15.58
N GLY A 76 6.12 -5.44 14.59
CA GLY A 76 7.46 -5.16 14.09
C GLY A 76 8.08 -6.38 13.39
N GLY A 77 9.36 -6.60 13.64
CA GLY A 77 10.15 -7.69 13.08
C GLY A 77 11.50 -7.19 12.55
N GLU A 78 12.41 -8.12 12.28
CA GLU A 78 13.72 -7.80 11.70
C GLU A 78 13.69 -8.00 10.18
N ALA A 79 13.95 -6.94 9.45
CA ALA A 79 14.13 -7.00 8.00
C ALA A 79 15.48 -7.64 7.68
N GLY A 80 15.43 -8.72 6.87
CA GLY A 80 16.62 -9.31 6.27
C GLY A 80 16.83 -8.81 4.84
N PRO A 81 17.71 -9.43 4.05
CA PRO A 81 17.88 -9.12 2.65
C PRO A 81 16.64 -9.48 1.81
N ALA A 82 15.79 -10.39 2.32
CA ALA A 82 14.50 -10.72 1.72
C ALA A 82 13.50 -11.00 2.86
N TYR A 83 12.32 -10.37 2.79
CA TYR A 83 11.30 -10.47 3.83
C TYR A 83 9.91 -10.13 3.31
N TRP A 84 8.90 -10.65 3.99
CA TRP A 84 7.52 -10.23 3.85
C TRP A 84 7.26 -9.01 4.73
N ILE A 85 6.40 -8.11 4.26
CA ILE A 85 6.01 -6.93 5.02
C ILE A 85 4.52 -6.69 4.89
N VAL A 86 3.86 -6.44 6.03
CA VAL A 86 2.41 -6.33 6.12
C VAL A 86 1.99 -5.06 6.84
N ASP A 87 0.97 -4.40 6.28
CA ASP A 87 0.09 -3.49 6.97
C ASP A 87 -1.29 -4.17 7.07
N PRO A 88 -1.73 -4.52 8.27
CA PRO A 88 -2.98 -5.24 8.47
C PRO A 88 -4.23 -4.42 8.15
N ILE A 89 -4.22 -3.11 8.44
CA ILE A 89 -5.31 -2.17 8.14
C ILE A 89 -4.73 -0.79 7.79
N ASP A 90 -4.22 -0.65 6.58
CA ASP A 90 -3.81 0.65 6.05
C ASP A 90 -5.00 1.62 5.99
N GLY A 91 -4.89 2.71 6.73
CA GLY A 91 -5.99 3.65 6.93
C GLY A 91 -6.86 3.31 8.13
N THR A 92 -6.26 2.97 9.27
CA THR A 92 -6.97 2.66 10.54
C THR A 92 -7.95 3.75 10.95
N SER A 93 -7.61 5.02 10.76
CA SER A 93 -8.54 6.15 11.00
C SER A 93 -9.80 6.05 10.13
N ASN A 94 -9.66 5.72 8.85
CA ASN A 94 -10.77 5.48 7.94
C ASN A 94 -11.61 4.28 8.38
N PHE A 95 -10.95 3.18 8.72
CA PHE A 95 -11.60 1.98 9.23
C PHE A 95 -12.48 2.29 10.44
N LEU A 96 -11.94 2.97 11.43
CA LEU A 96 -12.66 3.35 12.65
C LEU A 96 -13.80 4.34 12.38
N ALA A 97 -13.59 5.30 11.49
CA ALA A 97 -14.61 6.28 11.08
C ALA A 97 -15.71 5.69 10.20
N GLY A 98 -15.54 4.47 9.67
CA GLY A 98 -16.49 3.84 8.76
C GLY A 98 -16.38 4.31 7.31
N SER A 99 -15.27 4.93 6.95
CA SER A 99 -14.93 5.23 5.55
C SER A 99 -14.61 3.95 4.78
N PRO A 100 -14.96 3.84 3.49
CA PRO A 100 -14.60 2.67 2.68
C PRO A 100 -13.14 2.65 2.22
N LEU A 101 -12.36 3.70 2.51
CA LEU A 101 -11.01 3.91 2.00
C LEU A 101 -9.96 3.38 2.97
N TRP A 102 -9.90 2.07 3.11
CA TRP A 102 -8.88 1.34 3.87
C TRP A 102 -8.55 0.03 3.16
N GLY A 103 -7.40 -0.53 3.46
CA GLY A 103 -6.94 -1.74 2.81
C GLY A 103 -6.13 -2.67 3.70
N VAL A 104 -5.86 -3.88 3.19
CA VAL A 104 -4.87 -4.82 3.71
C VAL A 104 -3.74 -4.88 2.70
N SER A 105 -2.51 -4.61 3.12
CA SER A 105 -1.35 -4.55 2.24
C SER A 105 -0.30 -5.59 2.64
N LEU A 106 0.17 -6.37 1.67
CA LEU A 106 1.24 -7.35 1.83
C LEU A 106 2.26 -7.18 0.70
N GLY A 107 3.52 -7.04 1.05
CA GLY A 107 4.64 -6.98 0.11
C GLY A 107 5.68 -8.06 0.38
N TYR A 108 6.44 -8.46 -0.64
CA TYR A 108 7.69 -9.18 -0.51
C TYR A 108 8.81 -8.33 -1.06
N VAL A 109 9.78 -8.05 -0.21
CA VAL A 109 10.87 -7.11 -0.46
C VAL A 109 12.19 -7.88 -0.55
N VAL A 110 12.99 -7.56 -1.54
CA VAL A 110 14.35 -8.09 -1.71
C VAL A 110 15.30 -6.91 -1.94
N ASP A 111 16.33 -6.81 -1.12
CA ASP A 111 17.33 -5.72 -1.20
C ASP A 111 16.67 -4.32 -1.29
N ASP A 112 15.74 -4.05 -0.37
CA ASP A 112 14.91 -2.83 -0.30
C ASP A 112 13.98 -2.58 -1.51
N VAL A 113 13.83 -3.54 -2.42
CA VAL A 113 12.94 -3.44 -3.57
C VAL A 113 11.71 -4.33 -3.39
N PRO A 114 10.49 -3.80 -3.30
CA PRO A 114 9.27 -4.59 -3.34
C PRO A 114 9.11 -5.27 -4.71
N ILE A 115 9.11 -6.60 -4.75
CA ILE A 115 9.05 -7.40 -5.99
C ILE A 115 7.78 -8.24 -6.11
N VAL A 116 7.04 -8.43 -5.01
CA VAL A 116 5.68 -8.98 -5.02
C VAL A 116 4.81 -8.08 -4.15
N GLY A 117 3.59 -7.85 -4.58
CA GLY A 117 2.61 -7.09 -3.81
C GLY A 117 1.20 -7.66 -3.97
N ALA A 118 0.44 -7.64 -2.89
CA ALA A 118 -0.99 -7.85 -2.89
C ALA A 118 -1.64 -6.82 -1.98
N VAL A 119 -2.67 -6.16 -2.47
CA VAL A 119 -3.45 -5.15 -1.74
C VAL A 119 -4.92 -5.41 -1.96
N ALA A 120 -5.68 -5.50 -0.88
CA ALA A 120 -7.13 -5.54 -0.92
C ALA A 120 -7.71 -4.23 -0.40
N ALA A 121 -8.76 -3.74 -1.07
CA ALA A 121 -9.66 -2.70 -0.60
C ALA A 121 -11.05 -3.34 -0.41
N PRO A 122 -11.33 -3.91 0.77
CA PRO A 122 -12.43 -4.87 0.93
C PRO A 122 -13.80 -4.26 0.71
N VAL A 123 -14.03 -3.02 1.17
CA VAL A 123 -15.31 -2.33 1.00
C VAL A 123 -15.56 -1.99 -0.48
N LEU A 124 -14.49 -1.80 -1.26
CA LEU A 124 -14.57 -1.56 -2.70
C LEU A 124 -14.70 -2.85 -3.51
N GLY A 125 -14.57 -4.03 -2.86
CA GLY A 125 -14.61 -5.33 -3.53
C GLY A 125 -13.43 -5.59 -4.47
N GLU A 126 -12.26 -4.98 -4.19
CA GLU A 126 -11.09 -5.04 -5.05
C GLU A 126 -9.90 -5.67 -4.32
N LEU A 127 -9.25 -6.64 -4.98
CA LEU A 127 -7.95 -7.18 -4.63
C LEU A 127 -7.06 -7.14 -5.86
N PHE A 128 -5.91 -6.51 -5.72
CA PHE A 128 -4.88 -6.48 -6.75
C PHE A 128 -3.63 -7.18 -6.26
N ALA A 129 -2.99 -7.91 -7.15
CA ALA A 129 -1.70 -8.52 -6.88
C ALA A 129 -0.80 -8.48 -8.10
N ALA A 130 0.49 -8.32 -7.86
CA ALA A 130 1.50 -8.30 -8.89
C ALA A 130 2.79 -8.98 -8.41
N ALA A 131 3.62 -9.40 -9.34
CA ALA A 131 5.00 -9.78 -9.09
C ALA A 131 5.85 -9.35 -10.28
N ASP A 132 7.10 -9.05 -10.03
CA ASP A 132 8.05 -8.51 -11.01
C ASP A 132 8.07 -9.34 -12.30
N GLY A 133 7.73 -8.71 -13.44
CA GLY A 133 7.63 -9.31 -14.76
C GLY A 133 6.43 -10.24 -15.00
N LEU A 134 5.49 -10.37 -14.03
CA LEU A 134 4.34 -11.27 -14.17
C LEU A 134 3.00 -10.53 -14.38
N GLY A 135 3.04 -9.21 -14.47
CA GLY A 135 1.84 -8.38 -14.63
C GLY A 135 0.93 -8.37 -13.40
N ILE A 136 -0.23 -7.73 -13.56
CA ILE A 136 -1.21 -7.50 -12.51
C ILE A 136 -2.38 -8.47 -12.64
N LEU A 137 -2.86 -8.94 -11.50
CA LEU A 137 -4.16 -9.59 -11.35
C LEU A 137 -5.11 -8.69 -10.56
N ARG A 138 -6.34 -8.53 -11.03
CA ARG A 138 -7.45 -7.93 -10.29
C ARG A 138 -8.50 -9.00 -10.01
N ASN A 139 -8.77 -9.27 -8.74
CA ASN A 139 -9.68 -10.33 -8.33
C ASN A 139 -9.39 -11.66 -9.05
N GLY A 140 -8.11 -12.04 -9.14
CA GLY A 140 -7.63 -13.25 -9.80
C GLY A 140 -7.61 -13.21 -11.33
N GLN A 141 -8.06 -12.13 -11.98
CA GLN A 141 -8.07 -11.99 -13.44
C GLN A 141 -6.97 -11.03 -13.92
N PRO A 142 -6.33 -11.29 -15.08
CA PRO A 142 -5.36 -10.37 -15.64
C PRO A 142 -5.93 -8.96 -15.81
N PHE A 143 -5.16 -7.96 -15.40
CA PHE A 143 -5.53 -6.56 -15.48
C PHE A 143 -4.46 -5.75 -16.18
N THR A 144 -4.87 -4.85 -17.05
CA THR A 144 -3.99 -3.86 -17.70
C THR A 144 -4.50 -2.47 -17.34
N ARG A 145 -3.59 -1.62 -16.88
CA ARG A 145 -3.90 -0.22 -16.57
C ARG A 145 -4.42 0.49 -17.82
N PRO A 146 -5.61 1.10 -17.77
CA PRO A 146 -6.10 1.89 -18.90
C PRO A 146 -5.25 3.15 -19.10
N ALA A 147 -5.21 3.65 -20.33
CA ALA A 147 -4.58 4.94 -20.62
C ALA A 147 -5.27 6.06 -19.83
N PRO A 148 -4.53 7.04 -19.30
CA PRO A 148 -5.12 8.20 -18.65
C PRO A 148 -6.04 8.97 -19.61
N LEU A 149 -7.09 9.60 -19.07
CA LEU A 149 -7.91 10.55 -19.82
C LEU A 149 -7.09 11.81 -20.10
N ALA A 150 -7.08 12.28 -21.34
CA ALA A 150 -6.13 13.29 -21.84
C ALA A 150 -6.14 14.61 -21.04
N ASP A 151 -7.29 15.03 -20.55
CA ASP A 151 -7.46 16.34 -19.88
C ASP A 151 -7.72 16.20 -18.37
N LEU A 152 -7.74 14.98 -17.83
CA LEU A 152 -7.92 14.72 -16.42
C LEU A 152 -6.57 14.49 -15.76
N ARG A 153 -6.24 15.32 -14.77
CA ARG A 153 -5.01 15.24 -13.98
C ARG A 153 -5.36 15.07 -12.52
N LEU A 154 -5.35 13.83 -12.07
CA LEU A 154 -5.64 13.46 -10.70
C LEU A 154 -4.42 12.82 -10.05
N VAL A 155 -4.04 13.30 -8.88
CA VAL A 155 -2.95 12.73 -8.07
C VAL A 155 -3.40 12.62 -6.63
N SER A 156 -3.07 11.53 -5.96
CA SER A 156 -3.18 11.47 -4.51
C SER A 156 -1.87 11.91 -3.86
N MET A 157 -2.01 12.66 -2.78
CA MET A 157 -0.91 13.03 -1.92
C MET A 157 -1.20 12.48 -0.52
N GLY A 158 -0.29 11.63 -0.04
CA GLY A 158 -0.35 11.16 1.34
C GLY A 158 0.14 12.24 2.27
N ASP A 159 -0.40 12.26 3.47
CA ASP A 159 0.01 13.10 4.57
C ASP A 159 0.33 12.21 5.79
N SER A 160 1.26 12.64 6.59
CA SER A 160 1.67 12.01 7.84
C SER A 160 1.78 13.07 8.92
N MET A 161 1.54 12.69 10.16
CA MET A 161 1.80 13.57 11.30
C MET A 161 3.29 13.90 11.49
N ASP A 162 4.15 13.13 10.83
CA ASP A 162 5.61 13.33 10.83
C ASP A 162 6.09 14.17 9.63
N ASP A 163 5.16 14.60 8.74
CA ASP A 163 5.49 15.47 7.61
C ASP A 163 5.96 16.86 8.08
N ASP A 164 6.91 17.42 7.33
CA ASP A 164 7.13 18.86 7.35
C ASP A 164 5.91 19.53 6.68
N LEU A 165 5.05 20.11 7.50
CA LEU A 165 3.80 20.74 7.04
C LEU A 165 4.05 21.83 6.00
N ASP A 166 5.09 22.67 6.17
CA ASP A 166 5.39 23.75 5.22
C ASP A 166 5.84 23.17 3.89
N ALA A 167 6.67 22.13 3.89
CA ALA A 167 7.08 21.44 2.68
C ALA A 167 5.90 20.75 1.96
N SER A 168 5.02 20.11 2.72
CA SER A 168 3.80 19.48 2.19
C SER A 168 2.84 20.50 1.57
N LEU A 169 2.64 21.65 2.22
CA LEU A 169 1.82 22.74 1.67
C LEU A 169 2.44 23.36 0.40
N VAL A 170 3.76 23.47 0.35
CA VAL A 170 4.48 23.94 -0.86
C VAL A 170 4.28 22.95 -2.01
N LEU A 171 4.46 21.65 -1.77
CA LEU A 171 4.27 20.61 -2.78
C LEU A 171 2.82 20.58 -3.29
N HIS A 172 1.84 20.58 -2.36
CA HIS A 172 0.42 20.64 -2.71
C HIS A 172 0.10 21.88 -3.56
N GLY A 173 0.55 23.06 -3.11
CA GLY A 173 0.33 24.31 -3.83
C GLY A 173 0.98 24.31 -5.23
N TRP A 174 2.12 23.66 -5.37
CA TRP A 174 2.80 23.53 -6.66
C TRP A 174 2.05 22.61 -7.63
N LEU A 175 1.61 21.44 -7.17
CA LEU A 175 0.77 20.53 -7.95
C LEU A 175 -0.51 21.23 -8.43
N ARG A 176 -1.19 21.97 -7.54
CA ARG A 176 -2.39 22.74 -7.90
C ARG A 176 -2.13 23.81 -8.96
N ARG A 177 -1.03 24.55 -8.87
CA ARG A 177 -0.64 25.55 -9.88
C ARG A 177 -0.27 24.92 -11.22
N ALA A 178 0.23 23.67 -11.21
CA ALA A 178 0.52 22.90 -12.42
C ALA A 178 -0.74 22.24 -13.03
N GLY A 179 -1.94 22.49 -12.46
CA GLY A 179 -3.22 22.02 -12.98
C GLY A 179 -3.64 20.63 -12.50
N TRP A 180 -3.02 20.11 -11.43
CA TRP A 180 -3.44 18.84 -10.84
C TRP A 180 -4.58 19.05 -9.85
N VAL A 181 -5.53 18.12 -9.83
CA VAL A 181 -6.44 17.91 -8.70
C VAL A 181 -5.73 16.98 -7.73
N VAL A 182 -5.64 17.41 -6.47
CA VAL A 182 -4.92 16.67 -5.42
C VAL A 182 -5.93 16.14 -4.42
N GLU A 183 -5.89 14.84 -4.19
CA GLU A 183 -6.75 14.12 -3.26
C GLU A 183 -5.92 13.52 -2.11
N ALA A 184 -6.50 13.41 -0.94
CA ALA A 184 -5.91 12.74 0.22
C ALA A 184 -6.89 11.70 0.77
N PHE A 185 -6.49 10.42 0.75
CA PHE A 185 -7.36 9.31 1.16
C PHE A 185 -7.07 8.79 2.56
N HIS A 186 -5.95 9.18 3.17
CA HIS A 186 -5.47 8.65 4.45
C HIS A 186 -5.38 7.10 4.46
N SER A 187 -5.07 6.54 3.31
CA SER A 187 -4.73 5.13 3.06
C SER A 187 -3.79 5.10 1.88
N THR A 188 -2.55 4.78 2.12
CA THR A 188 -1.47 4.77 1.12
C THR A 188 -1.69 3.66 0.11
N SER A 189 -2.01 2.46 0.57
CA SER A 189 -2.24 1.31 -0.29
C SER A 189 -3.43 1.52 -1.23
N VAL A 190 -4.57 2.06 -0.74
CA VAL A 190 -5.73 2.38 -1.58
C VAL A 190 -5.41 3.50 -2.57
N SER A 191 -4.68 4.54 -2.14
CA SER A 191 -4.22 5.61 -3.02
C SER A 191 -3.36 5.07 -4.16
N MET A 192 -2.44 4.15 -3.85
CA MET A 192 -1.60 3.48 -4.84
C MET A 192 -2.39 2.56 -5.76
N LEU A 193 -3.43 1.86 -5.27
CA LEU A 193 -4.33 1.12 -6.15
C LEU A 193 -5.06 2.04 -7.13
N PHE A 194 -5.48 3.23 -6.72
CA PHE A 194 -6.10 4.19 -7.62
C PHE A 194 -5.12 4.68 -8.69
N ALA A 195 -3.85 4.85 -8.36
CA ALA A 195 -2.81 5.14 -9.33
C ALA A 195 -2.57 3.96 -10.29
N ALA A 196 -2.39 2.74 -9.76
CA ALA A 196 -2.16 1.54 -10.56
C ALA A 196 -3.32 1.19 -11.49
N THR A 197 -4.55 1.56 -11.13
CA THR A 197 -5.76 1.30 -11.94
C THR A 197 -6.09 2.41 -12.93
N GLY A 198 -5.33 3.49 -12.97
CA GLY A 198 -5.56 4.61 -13.88
C GLY A 198 -6.69 5.56 -13.45
N ARG A 199 -7.24 5.40 -12.23
CA ARG A 199 -8.15 6.36 -11.62
C ARG A 199 -7.42 7.64 -11.26
N PHE A 200 -6.14 7.51 -10.86
CA PHE A 200 -5.21 8.62 -10.67
C PHE A 200 -4.00 8.48 -11.58
N ASP A 201 -3.31 9.59 -11.83
CA ASP A 201 -2.05 9.62 -12.55
C ASP A 201 -0.87 9.17 -11.70
N GLY A 202 -1.04 9.23 -10.37
CA GLY A 202 -0.02 8.78 -9.44
C GLY A 202 -0.40 9.02 -7.98
N HIS A 203 0.54 8.63 -7.11
CA HIS A 203 0.55 8.86 -5.68
C HIS A 203 1.91 9.42 -5.25
N ILE A 204 1.89 10.42 -4.38
CA ILE A 204 3.09 11.05 -3.81
C ILE A 204 2.93 11.07 -2.29
N GLN A 205 3.93 10.55 -1.59
CA GLN A 205 3.99 10.63 -0.13
C GLN A 205 5.44 10.79 0.33
N PRO A 206 5.84 11.99 0.76
CA PRO A 206 7.23 12.28 1.13
C PRO A 206 7.71 11.54 2.38
N VAL A 207 6.80 11.30 3.34
CA VAL A 207 7.09 10.58 4.58
C VAL A 207 6.10 9.43 4.75
N THR A 208 6.61 8.22 4.85
CA THR A 208 5.83 6.99 4.94
C THR A 208 6.70 5.86 5.49
N THR A 209 6.11 4.69 5.62
CA THR A 209 6.80 3.47 6.04
C THR A 209 6.81 2.42 4.92
N MET A 210 7.65 1.40 5.05
CA MET A 210 7.73 0.38 4.01
C MET A 210 6.48 -0.51 3.99
N TRP A 211 5.80 -0.74 5.12
CA TRP A 211 4.56 -1.54 5.15
C TRP A 211 3.41 -0.86 4.41
N ASP A 212 3.32 0.47 4.43
CA ASP A 212 2.30 1.23 3.69
C ASP A 212 2.48 1.09 2.17
N ILE A 213 3.74 1.03 1.70
CA ILE A 213 4.04 1.20 0.28
C ILE A 213 4.43 -0.09 -0.46
N ALA A 214 4.94 -1.12 0.24
CA ALA A 214 5.55 -2.26 -0.45
C ALA A 214 4.56 -2.99 -1.37
N GLY A 215 3.36 -3.31 -0.89
CA GLY A 215 2.34 -3.97 -1.69
C GLY A 215 1.95 -3.15 -2.91
N GLY A 216 1.64 -1.86 -2.69
CA GLY A 216 1.25 -0.93 -3.75
C GLY A 216 2.36 -0.63 -4.75
N ALA A 217 3.63 -0.55 -4.31
CA ALA A 217 4.77 -0.24 -5.18
C ALA A 217 5.03 -1.33 -6.22
N ALA A 218 4.96 -2.60 -5.82
CA ALA A 218 5.07 -3.72 -6.77
C ALA A 218 3.94 -3.67 -7.82
N ILE A 219 2.70 -3.40 -7.39
CA ILE A 219 1.54 -3.28 -8.28
C ILE A 219 1.70 -2.07 -9.22
N CYS A 220 2.12 -0.92 -8.72
CA CYS A 220 2.33 0.28 -9.53
C CYS A 220 3.42 0.10 -10.59
N ARG A 221 4.52 -0.61 -10.29
CA ARG A 221 5.56 -0.93 -11.29
C ARG A 221 5.01 -1.79 -12.42
N GLU A 222 4.28 -2.85 -12.09
CA GLU A 222 3.67 -3.72 -13.09
C GLU A 222 2.52 -3.01 -13.86
N ALA A 223 1.96 -1.93 -13.30
CA ALA A 223 1.05 -1.03 -14.00
C ALA A 223 1.75 -0.09 -15.00
N GLY A 224 3.08 -0.11 -15.07
CA GLY A 224 3.88 0.74 -15.95
C GLY A 224 4.08 2.16 -15.43
N LEU A 225 3.87 2.40 -14.12
CA LEU A 225 4.20 3.66 -13.49
C LEU A 225 5.71 3.72 -13.14
N ASP A 226 6.30 4.91 -13.21
CA ASP A 226 7.62 5.16 -12.65
C ASP A 226 7.47 5.24 -11.11
N VAL A 227 8.11 4.31 -10.40
CA VAL A 227 8.03 4.20 -8.94
C VAL A 227 9.40 4.46 -8.33
N ARG A 228 9.51 5.56 -7.62
CA ARG A 228 10.71 6.00 -6.92
C ARG A 228 10.48 5.93 -5.42
N ILE A 229 11.22 5.07 -4.74
CA ILE A 229 11.25 4.98 -3.28
C ILE A 229 12.56 5.59 -2.82
N ARG A 230 12.51 6.48 -1.84
CA ARG A 230 13.69 7.09 -1.22
C ARG A 230 13.69 6.80 0.27
N ARG A 231 14.86 6.50 0.81
CA ARG A 231 15.03 6.39 2.24
C ARG A 231 15.32 7.78 2.81
N ASN A 232 14.57 8.19 3.79
CA ASN A 232 14.72 9.46 4.47
C ASN A 232 15.85 9.41 5.52
N ALA A 233 16.33 10.57 5.96
CA ALA A 233 17.44 10.65 6.89
C ALA A 233 17.09 10.09 8.30
N ASP A 234 15.85 10.07 8.66
CA ASP A 234 15.30 9.49 9.91
C ASP A 234 15.10 7.98 9.87
N GLY A 235 15.34 7.36 8.69
CA GLY A 235 15.16 5.93 8.44
C GLY A 235 13.81 5.55 7.86
N GLY A 236 12.85 6.48 7.76
CA GLY A 236 11.59 6.31 7.06
C GLY A 236 11.76 6.31 5.53
N TYR A 237 10.66 6.34 4.83
CA TYR A 237 10.65 6.30 3.37
C TYR A 237 9.80 7.43 2.79
N GLY A 238 10.02 7.74 1.51
CA GLY A 238 9.12 8.51 0.68
C GLY A 238 8.88 7.81 -0.63
N ILE A 239 7.69 7.97 -1.20
CA ILE A 239 7.31 7.36 -2.46
C ILE A 239 6.77 8.39 -3.45
N TRP A 240 7.17 8.22 -4.70
CA TRP A 240 6.67 8.93 -5.88
C TRP A 240 6.35 7.88 -6.94
N ALA A 241 5.09 7.52 -7.07
CA ALA A 241 4.63 6.55 -8.07
C ALA A 241 3.71 7.27 -9.06
N GLY A 242 4.09 7.36 -10.34
CA GLY A 242 3.26 8.14 -11.24
C GLY A 242 3.58 8.00 -12.72
N THR A 243 2.73 8.65 -13.51
CA THR A 243 2.94 8.79 -14.97
C THR A 243 4.13 9.69 -15.26
N PRO A 244 4.72 9.58 -16.47
CA PRO A 244 5.78 10.51 -16.90
C PRO A 244 5.37 11.99 -16.81
N ALA A 245 4.09 12.31 -17.05
CA ALA A 245 3.56 13.66 -16.96
C ALA A 245 3.59 14.20 -15.51
N LEU A 246 3.29 13.36 -14.53
CA LEU A 246 3.40 13.72 -13.12
C LEU A 246 4.86 13.94 -12.72
N HIS A 247 5.74 13.01 -13.08
CA HIS A 247 7.17 13.13 -12.77
C HIS A 247 7.82 14.34 -13.41
N ALA A 248 7.46 14.68 -14.63
CA ALA A 248 7.94 15.90 -15.30
C ALA A 248 7.51 17.19 -14.56
N CYS A 249 6.43 17.13 -13.79
CA CYS A 249 5.96 18.25 -12.98
C CYS A 249 6.73 18.39 -11.67
N ILE A 250 7.15 17.31 -11.05
CA ILE A 250 7.77 17.32 -9.71
C ILE A 250 9.31 17.33 -9.71
N GLY A 251 9.96 17.21 -10.86
CA GLY A 251 11.42 17.33 -11.05
C GLY A 251 12.16 16.01 -10.94
#